data_81587068b9e13b53d06326c6991a03c1
#
_entry.id   81587068b9e13b53d06326c6991a03c1
#
_cell.length_a   1.000
_cell.length_b   1.000
_cell.length_c   1.000
_cell.angle_alpha   90.00
_cell.angle_beta   90.00
_cell.angle_gamma   90.00
#
_symmetry.space_group_name_H-M   'P 1'
#
loop_
_entity.id
_entity.type
_entity.pdbx_description
1 polymer ?
#
loop_
_entity_poly.entity_id
_entity_poly.type
_entity_poly.pdbx_seq_one_letter_code
_entity_poly.pdbx_strand_id
1 'polypeptide(L)'
;MQNDFRKIIIYSGIALGFLGLGLIAYLGYFNRYFADDWCYAADFKTLGLLGTLEGYAFRVSYASNRFSLTLFSGLMHPFSITGVQMMTGLGVFLWLVGIYLSLANLDSYVSAFSFRAVRLLVSVLFLYYVLYLAPHPYQNLHWRAGFMPYTAPLIFWTFLTAIFTRQLKTRQVRAGQFPLIFLFAFFGAGFSEAANAFFVASILLVLGVSLYGKRRGGLWGQLLLPGAAIGAAGAGLALVVLVMSPAIPLRLVSYRAPTEFLALPFLVASLGVDFFEYFVKSFPIPTFVLLAAGGGLAYLFVKEQNGIRLATRLKHMAILIGCAYLLIAASQAPSAYIEHGPPEARGLFPARFILIGTLLSVGWTAGAYLKSAFHRNYAVAIAVLTVGIFYAYTARSILIVSDRVEIYSQRAEIWDERDAKIIADRDRGITVVEVAGIDSLPVGGMRDFKSEPGDWINECAAVYYEVDAILVAGPE
;
A
#
# COMPACT_ATOMS: atom_id res chain seq x y z
N MET A 1 -12.87 2.11 -38.21
CA MET A 1 -13.12 0.81 -37.54
C MET A 1 -12.02 0.43 -36.53
N GLN A 2 -10.74 0.32 -36.93
CA GLN A 2 -9.67 -0.08 -35.97
C GLN A 2 -9.42 0.93 -34.85
N ASN A 3 -9.53 2.23 -35.11
CA ASN A 3 -9.37 3.29 -34.09
C ASN A 3 -10.55 3.33 -33.11
N ASP A 4 -11.76 3.07 -33.55
CA ASP A 4 -12.95 3.12 -32.70
C ASP A 4 -13.00 1.92 -31.78
N PHE A 5 -12.61 0.76 -32.27
CA PHE A 5 -12.49 -0.45 -31.44
C PHE A 5 -11.44 -0.28 -30.32
N ARG A 6 -10.27 0.33 -30.61
CA ARG A 6 -9.28 0.64 -29.56
C ARG A 6 -9.82 1.60 -28.51
N LYS A 7 -10.59 2.61 -28.92
CA LYS A 7 -11.25 3.53 -28.00
C LYS A 7 -12.24 2.79 -27.07
N ILE A 8 -13.05 1.88 -27.62
CA ILE A 8 -13.99 1.07 -26.83
C ILE A 8 -13.22 0.30 -25.75
N ILE A 9 -12.16 -0.42 -26.11
CA ILE A 9 -11.33 -1.15 -25.13
C ILE A 9 -10.81 -0.21 -24.04
N ILE A 10 -10.25 0.94 -24.41
CA ILE A 10 -9.67 1.87 -23.44
C ILE A 10 -10.76 2.40 -22.49
N TYR A 11 -11.86 2.92 -23.02
CA TYR A 11 -12.87 3.55 -22.18
C TYR A 11 -13.67 2.57 -21.35
N SER A 12 -13.92 1.35 -21.85
CA SER A 12 -14.54 0.28 -21.05
C SER A 12 -13.65 -0.13 -19.86
N GLY A 13 -12.34 -0.28 -20.08
CA GLY A 13 -11.42 -0.60 -19.00
C GLY A 13 -11.25 0.53 -17.99
N ILE A 14 -11.24 1.81 -18.44
CA ILE A 14 -11.24 2.97 -17.55
C ILE A 14 -12.52 2.99 -16.72
N ALA A 15 -13.68 2.78 -17.32
CA ALA A 15 -14.97 2.77 -16.63
C ALA A 15 -15.01 1.65 -15.56
N LEU A 16 -14.60 0.43 -15.91
CA LEU A 16 -14.50 -0.69 -14.95
C LEU A 16 -13.53 -0.36 -13.81
N GLY A 17 -12.35 0.17 -14.12
CA GLY A 17 -11.37 0.53 -13.12
C GLY A 17 -11.88 1.61 -12.15
N PHE A 18 -12.53 2.66 -12.65
CA PHE A 18 -13.14 3.69 -11.79
C PHE A 18 -14.32 3.17 -11.00
N LEU A 19 -15.16 2.29 -11.57
CA LEU A 19 -16.25 1.66 -10.83
C LEU A 19 -15.70 0.85 -9.64
N GLY A 20 -14.67 0.04 -9.87
CA GLY A 20 -14.04 -0.74 -8.80
C GLY A 20 -13.35 0.12 -7.75
N LEU A 21 -12.60 1.15 -8.16
CA LEU A 21 -11.95 2.08 -7.23
C LEU A 21 -12.98 2.91 -6.45
N GLY A 22 -14.05 3.36 -7.12
CA GLY A 22 -15.15 4.09 -6.50
C GLY A 22 -15.88 3.25 -5.45
N LEU A 23 -16.08 1.97 -5.72
CA LEU A 23 -16.70 1.04 -4.77
C LEU A 23 -15.81 0.81 -3.54
N ILE A 24 -14.50 0.60 -3.73
CA ILE A 24 -13.55 0.49 -2.61
C ILE A 24 -13.53 1.78 -1.79
N ALA A 25 -13.53 2.96 -2.45
CA ALA A 25 -13.61 4.24 -1.76
C ALA A 25 -14.93 4.40 -0.99
N TYR A 26 -16.04 3.94 -1.57
CA TYR A 26 -17.37 3.95 -0.94
C TYR A 26 -17.45 3.06 0.30
N LEU A 27 -16.80 1.89 0.29
CA LEU A 27 -16.69 1.07 1.50
C LEU A 27 -16.01 1.84 2.65
N GLY A 28 -15.12 2.79 2.35
CA GLY A 28 -14.51 3.68 3.33
C GLY A 28 -15.48 4.56 4.09
N TYR A 29 -16.66 4.88 3.52
CA TYR A 29 -17.71 5.63 4.21
C TYR A 29 -18.23 4.92 5.47
N PHE A 30 -18.13 3.59 5.51
CA PHE A 30 -18.52 2.77 6.65
C PHE A 30 -17.39 2.55 7.68
N ASN A 31 -16.23 3.20 7.52
CA ASN A 31 -15.15 3.09 8.49
C ASN A 31 -15.53 3.75 9.81
N ARG A 32 -15.14 3.09 10.91
CA ARG A 32 -15.31 3.55 12.29
C ARG A 32 -14.04 3.26 13.07
N TYR A 33 -13.92 3.80 14.27
CA TYR A 33 -12.81 3.47 15.17
C TYR A 33 -12.87 2.01 15.60
N PHE A 34 -11.71 1.36 15.61
CA PHE A 34 -11.55 -0.02 16.01
C PHE A 34 -10.17 -0.26 16.63
N ALA A 35 -10.10 -1.14 17.62
CA ALA A 35 -8.83 -1.53 18.24
C ALA A 35 -7.93 -0.31 18.57
N ASP A 36 -6.71 -0.26 18.01
CA ASP A 36 -5.74 0.83 18.22
C ASP A 36 -6.28 2.24 17.95
N ASP A 37 -7.33 2.39 17.15
CA ASP A 37 -7.88 3.71 16.82
C ASP A 37 -8.39 4.44 18.07
N TRP A 38 -8.89 3.70 19.06
CA TRP A 38 -9.37 4.27 20.31
C TRP A 38 -8.24 4.92 21.10
N CYS A 39 -7.08 4.25 21.20
CA CYS A 39 -5.94 4.79 21.93
C CYS A 39 -5.39 6.04 21.27
N TYR A 40 -5.27 6.05 19.93
CA TYR A 40 -4.89 7.27 19.21
C TYR A 40 -5.92 8.37 19.38
N ALA A 41 -7.22 8.06 19.34
CA ALA A 41 -8.27 9.06 19.51
C ALA A 41 -8.29 9.64 20.94
N ALA A 42 -8.07 8.79 21.95
CA ALA A 42 -7.95 9.22 23.35
C ALA A 42 -6.74 10.15 23.56
N ASP A 43 -5.56 9.76 23.06
CA ASP A 43 -4.35 10.57 23.16
C ASP A 43 -4.52 11.94 22.47
N PHE A 44 -5.09 11.97 21.27
CA PHE A 44 -5.32 13.25 20.59
C PHE A 44 -6.37 14.10 21.26
N LYS A 45 -7.39 13.51 21.86
CA LYS A 45 -8.43 14.24 22.62
C LYS A 45 -7.87 14.86 23.89
N THR A 46 -7.03 14.11 24.63
CA THR A 46 -6.52 14.54 25.94
C THR A 46 -5.27 15.40 25.84
N LEU A 47 -4.34 15.10 24.93
CA LEU A 47 -3.04 15.75 24.82
C LEU A 47 -2.96 16.71 23.61
N GLY A 48 -3.87 16.59 22.66
CA GLY A 48 -3.78 17.26 21.36
C GLY A 48 -2.65 16.70 20.49
N LEU A 49 -2.51 17.20 19.25
CA LEU A 49 -1.48 16.71 18.32
C LEU A 49 -0.05 16.89 18.86
N LEU A 50 0.26 18.08 19.37
CA LEU A 50 1.61 18.39 19.85
C LEU A 50 1.96 17.59 21.09
N GLY A 51 1.04 17.48 22.06
CA GLY A 51 1.25 16.67 23.27
C GLY A 51 1.39 15.18 22.96
N THR A 52 0.64 14.65 21.98
CA THR A 52 0.80 13.25 21.54
C THR A 52 2.15 13.02 20.85
N LEU A 53 2.64 13.97 20.04
CA LEU A 53 3.96 13.89 19.41
C LEU A 53 5.09 14.02 20.44
N GLU A 54 4.93 14.91 21.44
CA GLU A 54 5.85 14.99 22.59
C GLU A 54 5.85 13.68 23.38
N GLY A 55 4.67 13.13 23.66
CA GLY A 55 4.51 11.84 24.30
C GLY A 55 5.18 10.70 23.53
N TYR A 56 5.06 10.70 22.21
CA TYR A 56 5.76 9.77 21.33
C TYR A 56 7.28 9.85 21.49
N ALA A 57 7.84 11.05 21.60
CA ALA A 57 9.29 11.26 21.65
C ALA A 57 9.88 10.96 23.03
N PHE A 58 9.17 11.29 24.13
CA PHE A 58 9.73 11.33 25.49
C PHE A 58 8.99 10.45 26.50
N ARG A 59 7.78 10.02 26.20
CA ARG A 59 6.93 9.21 27.09
C ARG A 59 6.41 8.00 26.32
N VAL A 60 6.06 6.97 27.03
CA VAL A 60 5.36 5.82 26.46
C VAL A 60 3.91 5.94 26.88
N SER A 61 3.10 6.70 26.12
CA SER A 61 1.66 6.75 26.31
C SER A 61 1.00 5.54 25.66
N TYR A 62 1.21 5.36 24.37
CA TYR A 62 0.83 4.16 23.63
C TYR A 62 2.08 3.56 23.00
N ALA A 63 2.27 2.23 23.11
CA ALA A 63 3.51 1.55 22.73
C ALA A 63 3.75 1.52 21.20
N SER A 64 3.71 2.67 20.54
CA SER A 64 3.94 2.82 19.11
C SER A 64 5.23 3.61 18.85
N ASN A 65 6.09 3.05 17.99
CA ASN A 65 7.28 3.72 17.50
C ASN A 65 7.10 4.32 16.09
N ARG A 66 5.86 4.41 15.60
CA ARG A 66 5.51 4.79 14.21
C ARG A 66 5.14 6.26 14.13
N PHE A 67 6.16 7.14 14.10
CA PHE A 67 5.94 8.60 14.19
C PHE A 67 5.09 9.18 13.04
N SER A 68 5.24 8.65 11.81
CA SER A 68 4.41 9.11 10.69
C SER A 68 2.96 8.69 10.86
N LEU A 69 2.69 7.47 11.38
CA LEU A 69 1.33 7.05 11.72
C LEU A 69 0.71 8.01 12.74
N THR A 70 1.43 8.32 13.83
CA THR A 70 0.97 9.26 14.86
C THR A 70 0.68 10.63 14.27
N LEU A 71 1.62 11.20 13.50
CA LEU A 71 1.45 12.52 12.88
C LEU A 71 0.23 12.57 11.96
N PHE A 72 0.13 11.64 10.98
CA PHE A 72 -0.95 11.70 9.98
C PHE A 72 -2.31 11.31 10.56
N SER A 73 -2.36 10.42 11.55
CA SER A 73 -3.59 10.14 12.31
C SER A 73 -4.05 11.36 13.10
N GLY A 74 -3.10 12.09 13.70
CA GLY A 74 -3.41 13.31 14.43
C GLY A 74 -3.88 14.47 13.55
N LEU A 75 -3.33 14.59 12.32
CA LEU A 75 -3.82 15.56 11.35
C LEU A 75 -5.27 15.27 10.89
N MET A 76 -5.70 14.02 10.97
CA MET A 76 -7.08 13.61 10.65
C MET A 76 -8.02 13.72 11.85
N HIS A 77 -7.50 13.75 13.08
CA HIS A 77 -8.30 13.75 14.31
C HIS A 77 -9.34 14.87 14.41
N PRO A 78 -9.06 16.13 13.99
CA PRO A 78 -10.07 17.21 14.02
C PRO A 78 -11.34 16.91 13.21
N PHE A 79 -11.27 16.00 12.26
CA PHE A 79 -12.41 15.53 11.47
C PHE A 79 -13.14 14.34 12.10
N SER A 80 -12.70 13.85 13.27
CA SER A 80 -13.32 12.74 14.02
C SER A 80 -13.59 11.52 13.11
N ILE A 81 -14.78 10.91 13.20
CA ILE A 81 -15.20 9.77 12.38
C ILE A 81 -15.19 10.13 10.87
N THR A 82 -15.57 11.34 10.49
CA THR A 82 -15.52 11.77 9.09
C THR A 82 -14.11 11.65 8.50
N GLY A 83 -13.07 11.96 9.29
CA GLY A 83 -11.68 11.78 8.86
C GLY A 83 -11.36 10.32 8.52
N VAL A 84 -11.83 9.37 9.33
CA VAL A 84 -11.63 7.93 9.07
C VAL A 84 -12.44 7.46 7.86
N GLN A 85 -13.65 7.97 7.69
CA GLN A 85 -14.51 7.68 6.53
C GLN A 85 -13.88 8.15 5.22
N MET A 86 -13.30 9.34 5.20
CA MET A 86 -12.68 9.93 4.01
C MET A 86 -11.30 9.32 3.68
N MET A 87 -10.65 8.67 4.62
CA MET A 87 -9.26 8.19 4.50
C MET A 87 -9.05 7.28 3.29
N THR A 88 -9.91 6.28 3.11
CA THR A 88 -9.78 5.33 1.99
C THR A 88 -9.95 6.05 0.65
N GLY A 89 -10.98 6.88 0.50
CA GLY A 89 -11.24 7.63 -0.72
C GLY A 89 -10.10 8.60 -1.07
N LEU A 90 -9.61 9.35 -0.11
CA LEU A 90 -8.46 10.26 -0.27
C LEU A 90 -7.19 9.47 -0.64
N GLY A 91 -6.95 8.35 0.04
CA GLY A 91 -5.80 7.47 -0.25
C GLY A 91 -5.84 6.91 -1.66
N VAL A 92 -6.99 6.39 -2.11
CA VAL A 92 -7.19 5.90 -3.49
C VAL A 92 -6.92 7.01 -4.50
N PHE A 93 -7.47 8.21 -4.27
CA PHE A 93 -7.26 9.35 -5.16
C PHE A 93 -5.78 9.74 -5.25
N LEU A 94 -5.11 9.96 -4.12
CA LEU A 94 -3.69 10.34 -4.08
C LEU A 94 -2.81 9.26 -4.73
N TRP A 95 -3.09 7.99 -4.46
CA TRP A 95 -2.31 6.89 -5.04
C TRP A 95 -2.48 6.80 -6.55
N LEU A 96 -3.72 6.95 -7.05
CA LEU A 96 -3.99 7.01 -8.48
C LEU A 96 -3.24 8.15 -9.17
N VAL A 97 -3.22 9.34 -8.55
CA VAL A 97 -2.44 10.50 -9.04
C VAL A 97 -0.94 10.16 -9.09
N GLY A 98 -0.38 9.59 -8.01
CA GLY A 98 1.03 9.20 -7.95
C GLY A 98 1.42 8.19 -9.05
N ILE A 99 0.59 7.15 -9.25
CA ILE A 99 0.79 6.15 -10.31
C ILE A 99 0.70 6.80 -11.70
N TYR A 100 -0.35 7.60 -11.94
CA TYR A 100 -0.53 8.27 -13.23
C TYR A 100 0.64 9.19 -13.58
N LEU A 101 1.15 9.96 -12.62
CA LEU A 101 2.32 10.83 -12.81
C LEU A 101 3.59 10.01 -13.08
N SER A 102 3.80 8.91 -12.39
CA SER A 102 4.93 8.00 -12.64
C SER A 102 4.90 7.46 -14.08
N LEU A 103 3.74 6.95 -14.53
CA LEU A 103 3.58 6.47 -15.90
C LEU A 103 3.69 7.60 -16.95
N ALA A 104 3.22 8.81 -16.63
CA ALA A 104 3.33 9.97 -17.51
C ALA A 104 4.79 10.40 -17.75
N ASN A 105 5.66 10.11 -16.80
CA ASN A 105 7.08 10.39 -16.93
C ASN A 105 7.84 9.27 -17.66
N LEU A 106 7.26 8.09 -17.79
CA LEU A 106 7.84 6.97 -18.53
C LEU A 106 7.45 6.93 -20.02
N ASP A 107 6.73 7.93 -20.53
CA ASP A 107 6.25 7.97 -21.92
C ASP A 107 7.38 7.97 -22.96
N SER A 108 8.56 8.51 -22.62
CA SER A 108 9.76 8.47 -23.46
C SER A 108 10.39 7.06 -23.54
N TYR A 109 10.13 6.21 -22.58
CA TYR A 109 10.64 4.83 -22.51
C TYR A 109 9.61 3.80 -22.98
N VAL A 110 8.33 4.09 -22.74
CA VAL A 110 7.20 3.21 -23.09
C VAL A 110 6.25 3.99 -24.00
N SER A 111 6.37 3.78 -25.30
CA SER A 111 5.64 4.55 -26.33
C SER A 111 4.11 4.54 -26.17
N ALA A 112 3.52 3.47 -25.58
CA ALA A 112 2.10 3.42 -25.28
C ALA A 112 1.67 4.49 -24.27
N PHE A 113 2.55 4.90 -23.36
CA PHE A 113 2.24 5.91 -22.34
C PHE A 113 2.25 7.35 -22.88
N SER A 114 2.60 7.57 -24.12
CA SER A 114 2.36 8.86 -24.78
C SER A 114 0.86 9.17 -24.92
N PHE A 115 0.00 8.16 -24.97
CA PHE A 115 -1.46 8.31 -24.99
C PHE A 115 -2.03 8.47 -23.58
N ARG A 116 -2.62 9.63 -23.27
CA ARG A 116 -3.19 9.92 -21.94
C ARG A 116 -4.20 8.89 -21.47
N ALA A 117 -5.07 8.43 -22.39
CA ALA A 117 -6.10 7.45 -22.07
C ALA A 117 -5.52 6.06 -21.74
N VAL A 118 -4.45 5.62 -22.40
CA VAL A 118 -3.76 4.36 -22.06
C VAL A 118 -3.08 4.45 -20.71
N ARG A 119 -2.45 5.58 -20.38
CA ARG A 119 -1.90 5.80 -19.03
C ARG A 119 -2.96 5.70 -17.95
N LEU A 120 -4.11 6.37 -18.18
CA LEU A 120 -5.22 6.33 -17.25
C LEU A 120 -5.77 4.91 -17.09
N LEU A 121 -5.96 4.20 -18.20
CA LEU A 121 -6.36 2.79 -18.21
C LEU A 121 -5.44 1.93 -17.34
N VAL A 122 -4.14 2.00 -17.59
CA VAL A 122 -3.16 1.20 -16.83
C VAL A 122 -3.13 1.63 -15.36
N SER A 123 -3.20 2.94 -15.08
CA SER A 123 -3.20 3.45 -13.70
C SER A 123 -4.40 2.96 -12.89
N VAL A 124 -5.61 3.07 -13.43
CA VAL A 124 -6.83 2.69 -12.70
C VAL A 124 -6.93 1.18 -12.50
N LEU A 125 -6.60 0.39 -13.52
CA LEU A 125 -6.64 -1.08 -13.41
C LEU A 125 -5.52 -1.61 -12.51
N PHE A 126 -4.31 -1.07 -12.62
CA PHE A 126 -3.21 -1.44 -11.73
C PHE A 126 -3.59 -1.17 -10.26
N LEU A 127 -4.02 0.05 -9.95
CA LEU A 127 -4.41 0.39 -8.58
C LEU A 127 -5.58 -0.46 -8.10
N TYR A 128 -6.60 -0.67 -8.95
CA TYR A 128 -7.73 -1.53 -8.60
C TYR A 128 -7.27 -2.93 -8.18
N TYR A 129 -6.38 -3.56 -8.95
CA TYR A 129 -5.90 -4.90 -8.61
C TYR A 129 -5.00 -4.93 -7.39
N VAL A 130 -4.21 -3.88 -7.14
CA VAL A 130 -3.45 -3.74 -5.90
C VAL A 130 -4.38 -3.73 -4.69
N LEU A 131 -5.48 -2.98 -4.75
CA LEU A 131 -6.44 -2.86 -3.66
C LEU A 131 -7.35 -4.10 -3.53
N TYR A 132 -7.82 -4.65 -4.65
CA TYR A 132 -8.65 -5.86 -4.67
C TYR A 132 -7.91 -7.09 -4.12
N LEU A 133 -6.64 -7.23 -4.47
CA LEU A 133 -5.78 -8.33 -4.02
C LEU A 133 -5.02 -7.99 -2.74
N ALA A 134 -5.40 -6.95 -1.99
CA ALA A 134 -4.79 -6.65 -0.69
C ALA A 134 -4.87 -7.89 0.22
N PRO A 135 -3.79 -8.25 0.97
CA PRO A 135 -3.76 -9.48 1.77
C PRO A 135 -4.86 -9.55 2.81
N HIS A 136 -5.18 -8.41 3.39
CA HIS A 136 -6.27 -8.24 4.34
C HIS A 136 -7.02 -6.92 4.01
N PRO A 137 -8.00 -6.95 3.10
CA PRO A 137 -8.61 -5.72 2.55
C PRO A 137 -9.11 -4.76 3.63
N TYR A 138 -9.82 -5.27 4.66
CA TYR A 138 -10.31 -4.41 5.72
C TYR A 138 -9.17 -3.72 6.48
N GLN A 139 -8.19 -4.49 6.97
CA GLN A 139 -7.09 -3.95 7.77
C GLN A 139 -6.15 -3.06 6.95
N ASN A 140 -5.94 -3.36 5.67
CA ASN A 140 -5.07 -2.54 4.83
C ASN A 140 -5.73 -1.25 4.33
N LEU A 141 -7.07 -1.24 4.11
CA LEU A 141 -7.73 -0.16 3.39
C LEU A 141 -8.75 0.63 4.23
N HIS A 142 -9.37 -0.02 5.22
CA HIS A 142 -10.55 0.51 5.91
C HIS A 142 -10.35 0.73 7.40
N TRP A 143 -9.31 0.19 7.99
CA TRP A 143 -8.92 0.43 9.37
C TRP A 143 -7.75 1.43 9.42
N ARG A 144 -7.90 2.55 10.16
CA ARG A 144 -6.91 3.64 10.17
C ARG A 144 -5.53 3.17 10.64
N ALA A 145 -5.47 2.46 11.79
CA ALA A 145 -4.21 1.96 12.33
C ALA A 145 -3.55 0.86 11.48
N GLY A 146 -4.27 0.31 10.49
CA GLY A 146 -3.72 -0.59 9.47
C GLY A 146 -3.42 0.11 8.14
N PHE A 147 -4.27 1.04 7.69
CA PHE A 147 -4.04 1.83 6.47
C PHE A 147 -2.74 2.64 6.56
N MET A 148 -2.53 3.33 7.68
CA MET A 148 -1.36 4.20 7.86
C MET A 148 -0.03 3.43 7.74
N PRO A 149 0.23 2.31 8.44
CA PRO A 149 1.52 1.64 8.36
C PRO A 149 1.76 0.83 7.09
N TYR A 150 0.72 0.43 6.34
CA TYR A 150 0.87 -0.49 5.21
C TYR A 150 0.47 0.09 3.86
N THR A 151 -0.51 1.00 3.80
CA THR A 151 -1.02 1.60 2.55
C THR A 151 -0.43 2.98 2.30
N ALA A 152 -0.45 3.86 3.30
CA ALA A 152 0.07 5.21 3.15
C ALA A 152 1.54 5.25 2.67
N PRO A 153 2.48 4.41 3.17
CA PRO A 153 3.86 4.40 2.67
C PRO A 153 3.93 4.14 1.16
N LEU A 154 3.08 3.28 0.61
CA LEU A 154 3.10 2.99 -0.83
C LEU A 154 2.65 4.19 -1.68
N ILE A 155 1.75 5.03 -1.13
CA ILE A 155 1.38 6.31 -1.74
C ILE A 155 2.60 7.24 -1.78
N PHE A 156 3.30 7.41 -0.65
CA PHE A 156 4.53 8.22 -0.59
C PHE A 156 5.61 7.71 -1.56
N TRP A 157 5.77 6.38 -1.63
CA TRP A 157 6.72 5.74 -2.53
C TRP A 157 6.39 6.01 -4.01
N THR A 158 5.11 6.00 -4.40
CA THR A 158 4.72 6.31 -5.79
C THR A 158 4.97 7.76 -6.15
N PHE A 159 4.80 8.74 -5.24
CA PHE A 159 5.19 10.12 -5.48
C PHE A 159 6.71 10.29 -5.57
N LEU A 160 7.47 9.61 -4.72
CA LEU A 160 8.93 9.58 -4.82
C LEU A 160 9.38 9.03 -6.18
N THR A 161 8.76 7.93 -6.64
CA THR A 161 8.99 7.35 -7.96
C THR A 161 8.63 8.34 -9.07
N ALA A 162 7.53 9.10 -8.94
CA ALA A 162 7.13 10.12 -9.91
C ALA A 162 8.19 11.23 -10.02
N ILE A 163 8.84 11.63 -8.93
CA ILE A 163 9.92 12.62 -8.95
C ILE A 163 11.15 12.05 -9.68
N PHE A 164 11.60 10.84 -9.36
CA PHE A 164 12.75 10.22 -10.03
C PHE A 164 12.50 10.00 -11.53
N THR A 165 11.34 9.49 -11.91
CA THR A 165 10.98 9.33 -13.32
C THR A 165 10.87 10.66 -14.06
N ARG A 166 10.44 11.74 -13.38
CA ARG A 166 10.45 13.09 -13.94
C ARG A 166 11.86 13.61 -14.20
N GLN A 167 12.81 13.37 -13.28
CA GLN A 167 14.22 13.74 -13.51
C GLN A 167 14.78 13.05 -14.76
N LEU A 168 14.49 11.76 -14.95
CA LEU A 168 14.89 11.02 -16.14
C LEU A 168 14.26 11.59 -17.42
N LYS A 169 12.95 11.88 -17.41
CA LYS A 169 12.22 12.42 -18.55
C LYS A 169 12.72 13.80 -18.97
N THR A 170 12.85 14.70 -18.00
CA THR A 170 13.24 16.10 -18.25
C THR A 170 14.74 16.27 -18.43
N ARG A 171 15.52 15.24 -18.08
CA ARG A 171 17.00 15.29 -18.03
C ARG A 171 17.51 16.44 -17.16
N GLN A 172 16.77 16.81 -16.15
CA GLN A 172 17.07 17.92 -15.24
C GLN A 172 16.83 17.54 -13.79
N VAL A 173 17.73 17.97 -12.93
CA VAL A 173 17.58 17.92 -11.47
C VAL A 173 17.32 19.34 -10.98
N ARG A 174 16.18 19.57 -10.32
CA ARG A 174 15.83 20.88 -9.79
C ARG A 174 16.00 20.89 -8.27
N ALA A 175 16.63 21.93 -7.73
CA ALA A 175 16.87 22.05 -6.29
C ALA A 175 15.58 21.93 -5.44
N GLY A 176 14.44 22.47 -5.91
CA GLY A 176 13.16 22.35 -5.24
C GLY A 176 12.58 20.92 -5.14
N GLN A 177 13.18 19.93 -5.85
CA GLN A 177 12.80 18.52 -5.69
C GLN A 177 13.43 17.86 -4.47
N PHE A 178 14.57 18.38 -3.98
CA PHE A 178 15.31 17.77 -2.89
C PHE A 178 14.54 17.74 -1.55
N PRO A 179 13.90 18.85 -1.13
CA PRO A 179 13.04 18.79 0.06
C PRO A 179 11.90 17.78 -0.08
N LEU A 180 11.26 17.71 -1.24
CA LEU A 180 10.18 16.75 -1.49
C LEU A 180 10.68 15.29 -1.44
N ILE A 181 11.84 15.00 -2.05
CA ILE A 181 12.46 13.67 -1.99
C ILE A 181 12.76 13.29 -0.53
N PHE A 182 13.36 14.22 0.23
CA PHE A 182 13.66 14.00 1.65
C PHE A 182 12.38 13.73 2.44
N LEU A 183 11.36 14.59 2.32
CA LEU A 183 10.11 14.47 3.07
C LEU A 183 9.34 13.20 2.69
N PHE A 184 9.23 12.85 1.41
CA PHE A 184 8.58 11.61 1.00
C PHE A 184 9.33 10.37 1.46
N ALA A 185 10.66 10.39 1.47
CA ALA A 185 11.47 9.29 1.99
C ALA A 185 11.37 9.21 3.53
N PHE A 186 11.47 10.33 4.24
CA PHE A 186 11.40 10.40 5.69
C PHE A 186 10.05 9.97 6.23
N PHE A 187 8.96 10.60 5.78
CA PHE A 187 7.63 10.24 6.26
C PHE A 187 7.17 8.88 5.72
N GLY A 188 7.45 8.55 4.46
CA GLY A 188 7.11 7.24 3.90
C GLY A 188 7.77 6.09 4.64
N ALA A 189 9.04 6.24 5.02
CA ALA A 189 9.79 5.26 5.81
C ALA A 189 9.39 5.25 7.29
N GLY A 190 8.83 6.33 7.83
CA GLY A 190 8.46 6.49 9.24
C GLY A 190 7.11 5.87 9.64
N PHE A 191 6.35 5.31 8.71
CA PHE A 191 5.06 4.71 9.02
C PHE A 191 5.14 3.35 9.72
N SER A 192 6.17 2.56 9.45
CA SER A 192 6.43 1.27 10.11
C SER A 192 7.84 0.76 9.79
N GLU A 193 8.27 -0.23 10.54
CA GLU A 193 9.55 -0.90 10.32
C GLU A 193 9.61 -1.57 8.93
N ALA A 194 8.51 -2.22 8.51
CA ALA A 194 8.38 -2.83 7.19
C ALA A 194 8.44 -1.79 6.06
N ALA A 195 7.76 -0.65 6.25
CA ALA A 195 7.84 0.48 5.31
C ALA A 195 9.26 1.05 5.25
N ASN A 196 9.95 1.19 6.40
CA ASN A 196 11.33 1.66 6.45
C ASN A 196 12.26 0.73 5.66
N ALA A 197 12.22 -0.57 5.92
CA ALA A 197 13.03 -1.56 5.22
C ALA A 197 12.78 -1.54 3.69
N PHE A 198 11.53 -1.41 3.28
CA PHE A 198 11.13 -1.27 1.89
C PHE A 198 11.68 0.01 1.24
N PHE A 199 11.58 1.18 1.92
CA PHE A 199 12.11 2.46 1.42
C PHE A 199 13.63 2.44 1.32
N VAL A 200 14.31 1.97 2.36
CA VAL A 200 15.77 1.85 2.38
C VAL A 200 16.24 0.96 1.24
N ALA A 201 15.66 -0.23 1.08
CA ALA A 201 16.02 -1.14 -0.01
C ALA A 201 15.78 -0.51 -1.39
N SER A 202 14.62 0.14 -1.58
CA SER A 202 14.27 0.82 -2.85
C SER A 202 15.26 1.91 -3.20
N ILE A 203 15.61 2.77 -2.22
CA ILE A 203 16.53 3.89 -2.41
C ILE A 203 17.96 3.39 -2.63
N LEU A 204 18.40 2.35 -1.89
CA LEU A 204 19.71 1.74 -2.10
C LEU A 204 19.83 1.09 -3.48
N LEU A 205 18.76 0.48 -4.01
CA LEU A 205 18.75 0.00 -5.39
C LEU A 205 18.90 1.16 -6.39
N VAL A 206 18.17 2.26 -6.21
CA VAL A 206 18.30 3.45 -7.07
C VAL A 206 19.71 4.04 -6.94
N LEU A 207 20.26 4.12 -5.73
CA LEU A 207 21.61 4.62 -5.47
C LEU A 207 22.68 3.75 -6.16
N GLY A 208 22.60 2.43 -5.98
CA GLY A 208 23.54 1.47 -6.59
C GLY A 208 23.51 1.53 -8.13
N VAL A 209 22.28 1.53 -8.69
CA VAL A 209 22.09 1.69 -10.13
C VAL A 209 22.65 3.03 -10.60
N SER A 210 22.43 4.12 -9.87
CA SER A 210 22.93 5.47 -10.22
C SER A 210 24.45 5.55 -10.18
N LEU A 211 25.08 4.96 -9.16
CA LEU A 211 26.56 4.90 -9.05
C LEU A 211 27.16 4.09 -10.20
N TYR A 212 26.57 2.95 -10.54
CA TYR A 212 26.99 2.14 -11.67
C TYR A 212 26.87 2.91 -12.99
N GLY A 213 25.73 3.59 -13.20
CA GLY A 213 25.51 4.41 -14.39
C GLY A 213 26.49 5.57 -14.49
N LYS A 214 26.74 6.28 -13.39
CA LYS A 214 27.70 7.38 -13.34
C LYS A 214 29.13 6.92 -13.68
N ARG A 215 29.56 5.79 -13.14
CA ARG A 215 30.89 5.19 -13.44
C ARG A 215 31.06 4.85 -14.93
N ARG A 216 29.97 4.54 -15.62
CA ARG A 216 29.95 4.28 -17.06
C ARG A 216 29.69 5.51 -17.92
N GLY A 217 29.70 6.71 -17.34
CA GLY A 217 29.44 7.97 -18.05
C GLY A 217 27.98 8.16 -18.45
N GLY A 218 27.05 7.34 -17.93
CA GLY A 218 25.63 7.42 -18.25
C GLY A 218 24.95 8.63 -17.60
N LEU A 219 24.24 9.42 -18.39
CA LEU A 219 23.51 10.61 -17.92
C LEU A 219 22.50 10.29 -16.83
N TRP A 220 21.78 9.17 -16.94
CA TRP A 220 20.77 8.76 -15.94
C TRP A 220 21.39 8.53 -14.56
N GLY A 221 22.62 8.03 -14.47
CA GLY A 221 23.32 7.88 -13.20
C GLY A 221 23.64 9.23 -12.54
N GLN A 222 24.01 10.24 -13.34
CA GLN A 222 24.25 11.59 -12.83
C GLN A 222 22.96 12.28 -12.36
N LEU A 223 21.84 12.05 -13.05
CA LEU A 223 20.55 12.64 -12.73
C LEU A 223 19.93 12.09 -11.43
N LEU A 224 20.03 10.78 -11.23
CA LEU A 224 19.36 10.14 -10.07
C LEU A 224 20.20 10.18 -8.79
N LEU A 225 21.53 10.22 -8.90
CA LEU A 225 22.44 10.10 -7.76
C LEU A 225 22.18 11.14 -6.65
N PRO A 226 22.05 12.45 -6.92
CA PRO A 226 21.79 13.43 -5.86
C PRO A 226 20.46 13.17 -5.12
N GLY A 227 19.40 12.88 -5.89
CA GLY A 227 18.10 12.56 -5.32
C GLY A 227 18.12 11.28 -4.49
N ALA A 228 18.79 10.22 -4.96
CA ALA A 228 18.93 8.97 -4.23
C ALA A 228 19.71 9.15 -2.92
N ALA A 229 20.76 9.98 -2.91
CA ALA A 229 21.52 10.29 -1.70
C ALA A 229 20.66 11.04 -0.66
N ILE A 230 19.88 12.01 -1.09
CA ILE A 230 18.94 12.75 -0.23
C ILE A 230 17.81 11.86 0.27
N GLY A 231 17.26 10.99 -0.59
CA GLY A 231 16.28 9.99 -0.18
C GLY A 231 16.85 9.01 0.85
N ALA A 232 18.11 8.57 0.67
CA ALA A 232 18.80 7.71 1.65
C ALA A 232 18.97 8.42 3.01
N ALA A 233 19.30 9.70 3.00
CA ALA A 233 19.37 10.50 4.23
C ALA A 233 17.99 10.59 4.91
N GLY A 234 16.91 10.82 4.16
CA GLY A 234 15.55 10.86 4.70
C GLY A 234 15.10 9.52 5.29
N ALA A 235 15.25 8.41 4.56
CA ALA A 235 14.88 7.08 5.04
C ALA A 235 15.78 6.61 6.19
N GLY A 236 17.09 6.95 6.15
CA GLY A 236 18.04 6.67 7.24
C GLY A 236 17.69 7.43 8.51
N LEU A 237 17.33 8.72 8.41
CA LEU A 237 16.88 9.49 9.57
C LEU A 237 15.57 8.91 10.13
N ALA A 238 14.63 8.49 9.27
CA ALA A 238 13.41 7.81 9.72
C ALA A 238 13.73 6.54 10.50
N LEU A 239 14.70 5.73 10.04
CA LEU A 239 15.15 4.54 10.76
C LEU A 239 15.67 4.91 12.17
N VAL A 240 16.52 5.94 12.26
CA VAL A 240 17.05 6.41 13.54
C VAL A 240 15.90 6.79 14.48
N VAL A 241 14.93 7.58 14.01
CA VAL A 241 13.77 7.99 14.83
C VAL A 241 12.94 6.79 15.28
N LEU A 242 12.70 5.81 14.39
CA LEU A 242 11.97 4.58 14.73
C LEU A 242 12.67 3.76 15.81
N VAL A 243 14.00 3.56 15.67
CA VAL A 243 14.79 2.71 16.58
C VAL A 243 15.02 3.40 17.93
N MET A 244 15.17 4.72 17.95
CA MET A 244 15.34 5.49 19.19
C MET A 244 14.06 5.68 19.99
N SER A 245 12.92 5.27 19.46
CA SER A 245 11.63 5.39 20.17
C SER A 245 11.65 4.64 21.51
N PRO A 246 11.22 5.27 22.63
CA PRO A 246 11.12 4.62 23.93
C PRO A 246 10.11 3.46 23.95
N ALA A 247 9.26 3.31 22.95
CA ALA A 247 8.36 2.18 22.80
C ALA A 247 9.07 0.87 22.39
N ILE A 248 10.26 0.94 21.78
CA ILE A 248 10.98 -0.26 21.30
C ILE A 248 11.31 -1.24 22.44
N PRO A 249 11.95 -0.83 23.55
CA PRO A 249 12.26 -1.76 24.65
C PRO A 249 11.01 -2.46 25.18
N LEU A 250 9.89 -1.76 25.33
CA LEU A 250 8.64 -2.35 25.83
C LEU A 250 8.07 -3.39 24.86
N ARG A 251 8.09 -3.11 23.57
CA ARG A 251 7.62 -4.06 22.56
C ARG A 251 8.51 -5.30 22.49
N LEU A 252 9.82 -5.13 22.61
CA LEU A 252 10.78 -6.25 22.58
C LEU A 252 10.60 -7.22 23.73
N VAL A 253 10.12 -6.79 24.90
CA VAL A 253 9.83 -7.68 26.04
C VAL A 253 8.76 -8.73 25.67
N SER A 254 7.83 -8.41 24.79
CA SER A 254 6.77 -9.30 24.33
C SER A 254 7.21 -10.32 23.30
N TYR A 255 8.42 -10.20 22.76
CA TYR A 255 8.94 -11.09 21.71
C TYR A 255 10.08 -11.98 22.25
N ARG A 256 10.35 -13.06 21.51
CA ARG A 256 11.53 -13.90 21.75
C ARG A 256 12.80 -13.12 21.42
N ALA A 257 13.96 -13.67 21.81
CA ALA A 257 15.26 -13.10 21.41
C ALA A 257 15.29 -12.94 19.86
N PRO A 258 15.77 -11.79 19.34
CA PRO A 258 15.81 -11.57 17.89
C PRO A 258 16.63 -12.62 17.13
N THR A 259 16.32 -12.81 15.84
CA THR A 259 17.09 -13.69 14.95
C THR A 259 18.55 -13.27 14.92
N GLU A 260 19.47 -14.23 15.01
CA GLU A 260 20.90 -13.96 14.92
C GLU A 260 21.23 -13.23 13.61
N PHE A 261 22.11 -12.22 13.72
CA PHE A 261 22.43 -11.34 12.59
C PHE A 261 22.95 -12.10 11.35
N LEU A 262 23.72 -13.17 11.54
CA LEU A 262 24.25 -13.98 10.44
C LEU A 262 23.18 -14.87 9.78
N ALA A 263 22.15 -15.29 10.52
CA ALA A 263 21.04 -16.08 10.01
C ALA A 263 19.98 -15.23 9.28
N LEU A 264 19.86 -13.95 9.65
CA LEU A 264 18.82 -13.05 9.14
C LEU A 264 18.80 -12.94 7.60
N PRO A 265 19.90 -12.76 6.86
CA PRO A 265 19.86 -12.68 5.40
C PRO A 265 19.28 -13.95 4.74
N PHE A 266 19.59 -15.14 5.28
CA PHE A 266 19.10 -16.41 4.77
C PHE A 266 17.59 -16.55 5.03
N LEU A 267 17.14 -16.19 6.23
CA LEU A 267 15.73 -16.20 6.58
C LEU A 267 14.93 -15.22 5.71
N VAL A 268 15.41 -13.99 5.53
CA VAL A 268 14.79 -12.97 4.67
C VAL A 268 14.73 -13.45 3.21
N ALA A 269 15.77 -14.11 2.72
CA ALA A 269 15.77 -14.66 1.39
C ALA A 269 14.77 -15.81 1.23
N SER A 270 14.68 -16.74 2.20
CA SER A 270 13.69 -17.83 2.16
C SER A 270 12.26 -17.29 2.19
N LEU A 271 11.96 -16.33 3.07
CA LEU A 271 10.63 -15.70 3.15
C LEU A 271 10.23 -15.01 1.82
N GLY A 272 11.19 -14.43 1.10
CA GLY A 272 10.95 -13.90 -0.23
C GLY A 272 10.50 -14.98 -1.22
N VAL A 273 11.16 -16.15 -1.22
CA VAL A 273 10.79 -17.30 -2.07
C VAL A 273 9.42 -17.86 -1.66
N ASP A 274 9.21 -18.09 -0.36
CA ASP A 274 7.97 -18.61 0.20
C ASP A 274 6.77 -17.71 -0.15
N PHE A 275 6.96 -16.40 -0.16
CA PHE A 275 5.93 -15.46 -0.57
C PHE A 275 5.52 -15.62 -2.04
N PHE A 276 6.50 -15.78 -2.96
CA PHE A 276 6.20 -16.03 -4.37
C PHE A 276 5.46 -17.36 -4.56
N GLU A 277 5.95 -18.41 -3.92
CA GLU A 277 5.34 -19.73 -3.98
C GLU A 277 3.91 -19.71 -3.43
N TYR A 278 3.70 -19.10 -2.26
CA TYR A 278 2.39 -18.90 -1.65
C TYR A 278 1.44 -18.17 -2.60
N PHE A 279 1.88 -17.03 -3.18
CA PHE A 279 1.02 -16.25 -4.04
C PHE A 279 0.60 -17.02 -5.29
N VAL A 280 1.54 -17.66 -5.98
CA VAL A 280 1.25 -18.43 -7.20
C VAL A 280 0.32 -19.60 -6.90
N LYS A 281 0.53 -20.32 -5.79
CA LYS A 281 -0.31 -21.46 -5.38
C LYS A 281 -1.70 -21.03 -4.91
N SER A 282 -1.81 -19.96 -4.13
CA SER A 282 -3.08 -19.51 -3.56
C SER A 282 -3.90 -18.65 -4.51
N PHE A 283 -3.25 -17.98 -5.46
CA PHE A 283 -3.88 -17.06 -6.41
C PHE A 283 -3.49 -17.36 -7.87
N PRO A 284 -3.68 -18.61 -8.38
CA PRO A 284 -3.25 -18.97 -9.73
C PRO A 284 -4.00 -18.17 -10.80
N ILE A 285 -5.32 -17.98 -10.63
CA ILE A 285 -6.14 -17.23 -11.59
C ILE A 285 -5.71 -15.76 -11.68
N PRO A 286 -5.61 -14.98 -10.58
CA PRO A 286 -5.09 -13.62 -10.63
C PRO A 286 -3.67 -13.53 -11.23
N THR A 287 -2.78 -14.47 -10.89
CA THR A 287 -1.42 -14.51 -11.43
C THR A 287 -1.43 -14.60 -12.96
N PHE A 288 -2.18 -15.56 -13.51
CA PHE A 288 -2.29 -15.73 -14.95
C PHE A 288 -2.98 -14.56 -15.62
N VAL A 289 -4.08 -14.08 -15.05
CA VAL A 289 -4.87 -12.95 -15.59
C VAL A 289 -4.04 -11.68 -15.66
N LEU A 290 -3.24 -11.36 -14.63
CA LEU A 290 -2.38 -10.17 -14.61
C LEU A 290 -1.25 -10.26 -15.64
N LEU A 291 -0.59 -11.41 -15.74
CA LEU A 291 0.43 -11.65 -16.78
C LEU A 291 -0.16 -11.50 -18.18
N ALA A 292 -1.29 -12.15 -18.43
CA ALA A 292 -1.96 -12.12 -19.73
C ALA A 292 -2.48 -10.71 -20.06
N ALA A 293 -3.04 -9.99 -19.08
CA ALA A 293 -3.51 -8.62 -19.24
C ALA A 293 -2.38 -7.68 -19.65
N GLY A 294 -1.24 -7.73 -18.96
CA GLY A 294 -0.05 -6.98 -19.34
C GLY A 294 0.36 -7.26 -20.78
N GLY A 295 0.37 -8.54 -21.17
CA GLY A 295 0.69 -8.98 -22.53
C GLY A 295 -0.28 -8.47 -23.58
N GLY A 296 -1.57 -8.66 -23.37
CA GLY A 296 -2.64 -8.24 -24.28
C GLY A 296 -2.67 -6.72 -24.48
N LEU A 297 -2.60 -5.95 -23.38
CA LEU A 297 -2.56 -4.48 -23.44
C LEU A 297 -1.31 -3.98 -24.17
N ALA A 298 -0.13 -4.56 -23.90
CA ALA A 298 1.09 -4.18 -24.61
C ALA A 298 0.97 -4.51 -26.10
N TYR A 299 0.49 -5.69 -26.46
CA TYR A 299 0.29 -6.07 -27.85
C TYR A 299 -0.62 -5.09 -28.61
N LEU A 300 -1.71 -4.65 -27.99
CA LEU A 300 -2.66 -3.73 -28.61
C LEU A 300 -2.12 -2.28 -28.73
N PHE A 301 -1.40 -1.78 -27.70
CA PHE A 301 -1.12 -0.36 -27.56
C PHE A 301 0.33 0.06 -27.74
N VAL A 302 1.32 -0.83 -27.57
CA VAL A 302 2.73 -0.50 -27.83
C VAL A 302 2.93 -0.29 -29.33
N LYS A 303 3.66 0.73 -29.72
CA LYS A 303 4.16 0.87 -31.10
C LYS A 303 5.23 -0.20 -31.37
N GLU A 304 5.28 -0.68 -32.58
CA GLU A 304 6.33 -1.62 -32.99
C GLU A 304 7.72 -1.03 -32.70
N GLN A 305 8.49 -1.81 -31.98
CA GLN A 305 9.90 -1.50 -31.71
C GLN A 305 10.75 -2.54 -32.43
N ASN A 306 11.04 -2.29 -33.70
CA ASN A 306 11.96 -3.13 -34.47
C ASN A 306 13.38 -2.99 -33.90
N GLY A 307 14.06 -4.11 -33.68
CA GLY A 307 15.50 -4.14 -33.41
C GLY A 307 15.95 -4.48 -31.98
N ILE A 308 15.07 -4.55 -30.98
CA ILE A 308 15.50 -4.99 -29.64
C ILE A 308 15.62 -6.53 -29.63
N ARG A 309 16.83 -7.03 -29.44
CA ARG A 309 17.13 -8.47 -29.39
C ARG A 309 16.40 -9.12 -28.20
N LEU A 310 15.92 -10.39 -28.39
CA LEU A 310 15.28 -11.18 -27.33
C LEU A 310 16.15 -11.25 -26.07
N ALA A 311 17.46 -11.50 -26.23
CA ALA A 311 18.40 -11.55 -25.11
C ALA A 311 18.41 -10.26 -24.25
N THR A 312 18.29 -9.09 -24.88
CA THR A 312 18.20 -7.80 -24.16
C THR A 312 16.90 -7.70 -23.35
N ARG A 313 15.78 -8.14 -23.92
CA ARG A 313 14.47 -8.15 -23.20
C ARG A 313 14.48 -9.13 -22.05
N LEU A 314 14.99 -10.34 -22.23
CA LEU A 314 15.14 -11.33 -21.17
C LEU A 314 16.04 -10.82 -20.04
N LYS A 315 17.13 -10.12 -20.36
CA LYS A 315 17.98 -9.46 -19.38
C LYS A 315 17.20 -8.41 -18.57
N HIS A 316 16.41 -7.55 -19.22
CA HIS A 316 15.59 -6.56 -18.52
C HIS A 316 14.53 -7.21 -17.62
N MET A 317 13.90 -8.29 -18.08
CA MET A 317 12.94 -9.05 -17.26
C MET A 317 13.62 -9.69 -16.04
N ALA A 318 14.80 -10.28 -16.21
CA ALA A 318 15.56 -10.86 -15.11
C ALA A 318 15.96 -9.81 -14.07
N ILE A 319 16.40 -8.62 -14.52
CA ILE A 319 16.69 -7.49 -13.61
C ILE A 319 15.43 -7.04 -12.87
N LEU A 320 14.30 -6.89 -13.58
CA LEU A 320 13.02 -6.50 -12.97
C LEU A 320 12.60 -7.49 -11.88
N ILE A 321 12.63 -8.79 -12.19
CA ILE A 321 12.28 -9.88 -11.26
C ILE A 321 13.24 -9.88 -10.06
N GLY A 322 14.55 -9.72 -10.30
CA GLY A 322 15.56 -9.67 -9.24
C GLY A 322 15.37 -8.46 -8.31
N CYS A 323 15.10 -7.26 -8.86
CA CYS A 323 14.78 -6.09 -8.05
C CYS A 323 13.48 -6.27 -7.26
N ALA A 324 12.45 -6.83 -7.88
CA ALA A 324 11.19 -7.12 -7.21
C ALA A 324 11.37 -8.11 -6.06
N TYR A 325 12.12 -9.18 -6.28
CA TYR A 325 12.47 -10.14 -5.24
C TYR A 325 13.18 -9.48 -4.05
N LEU A 326 14.19 -8.65 -4.32
CA LEU A 326 14.91 -7.93 -3.25
C LEU A 326 14.01 -7.01 -2.44
N LEU A 327 13.08 -6.30 -3.10
CA LEU A 327 12.13 -5.41 -2.41
C LEU A 327 11.10 -6.20 -1.59
N ILE A 328 10.60 -7.31 -2.12
CA ILE A 328 9.67 -8.21 -1.42
C ILE A 328 10.35 -8.80 -0.18
N ALA A 329 11.56 -9.32 -0.32
CA ALA A 329 12.34 -9.86 0.78
C ALA A 329 12.63 -8.78 1.83
N ALA A 330 13.10 -7.61 1.42
CA ALA A 330 13.40 -6.49 2.32
C ALA A 330 12.18 -6.04 3.13
N SER A 331 10.98 -6.01 2.54
CA SER A 331 9.76 -5.62 3.27
C SER A 331 9.40 -6.59 4.41
N GLN A 332 9.89 -7.83 4.37
CA GLN A 332 9.66 -8.84 5.39
C GLN A 332 10.80 -8.92 6.45
N ALA A 333 11.91 -8.22 6.22
CA ALA A 333 13.08 -8.29 7.09
C ALA A 333 12.79 -7.94 8.57
N PRO A 334 11.96 -6.94 8.92
CA PRO A 334 11.66 -6.67 10.33
C PRO A 334 10.92 -7.81 11.03
N SER A 335 9.97 -8.48 10.38
CA SER A 335 9.28 -9.65 10.95
C SER A 335 10.21 -10.85 11.04
N ALA A 336 11.06 -11.08 10.03
CA ALA A 336 12.10 -12.10 10.08
C ALA A 336 13.03 -11.89 11.29
N TYR A 337 13.36 -10.64 11.61
CA TYR A 337 14.24 -10.30 12.73
C TYR A 337 13.59 -10.55 14.09
N ILE A 338 12.31 -10.13 14.27
CA ILE A 338 11.63 -10.17 15.59
C ILE A 338 10.77 -11.41 15.76
N GLU A 339 10.02 -11.80 14.73
CA GLU A 339 9.02 -12.86 14.78
C GLU A 339 9.55 -14.21 14.28
N HIS A 340 10.77 -14.26 13.73
CA HIS A 340 11.39 -15.45 13.11
C HIS A 340 10.58 -16.04 11.96
N GLY A 341 9.71 -15.25 11.32
CA GLY A 341 8.79 -15.71 10.30
C GLY A 341 8.25 -14.59 9.40
N PRO A 342 7.29 -14.92 8.54
CA PRO A 342 6.63 -13.93 7.70
C PRO A 342 5.79 -12.98 8.57
N PRO A 343 5.60 -11.72 8.12
CA PRO A 343 4.68 -10.80 8.79
C PRO A 343 3.23 -11.30 8.71
N GLU A 344 2.39 -10.81 9.61
CA GLU A 344 0.93 -10.98 9.48
C GLU A 344 0.45 -10.55 8.08
N ALA A 345 -0.71 -11.08 7.65
CA ALA A 345 -1.24 -10.86 6.29
C ALA A 345 -1.20 -9.39 5.86
N ARG A 346 -1.62 -8.45 6.74
CA ARG A 346 -1.60 -7.00 6.45
C ARG A 346 -0.19 -6.48 6.14
N GLY A 347 0.83 -7.03 6.78
CA GLY A 347 2.24 -6.66 6.60
C GLY A 347 2.81 -7.09 5.24
N LEU A 348 2.18 -8.05 4.56
CA LEU A 348 2.55 -8.49 3.20
C LEU A 348 2.07 -7.54 2.09
N PHE A 349 1.39 -6.45 2.42
CA PHE A 349 0.84 -5.56 1.39
C PHE A 349 1.90 -4.90 0.49
N PRO A 350 3.03 -4.40 1.00
CA PRO A 350 4.12 -3.91 0.14
C PRO A 350 4.65 -4.99 -0.81
N ALA A 351 4.85 -6.21 -0.31
CA ALA A 351 5.28 -7.34 -1.13
C ALA A 351 4.27 -7.65 -2.25
N ARG A 352 2.97 -7.61 -1.94
CA ARG A 352 1.90 -7.87 -2.93
C ARG A 352 1.80 -6.77 -3.97
N PHE A 353 1.95 -5.50 -3.57
CA PHE A 353 2.02 -4.37 -4.49
C PHE A 353 3.15 -4.54 -5.52
N ILE A 354 4.35 -4.88 -5.07
CA ILE A 354 5.50 -5.11 -5.95
C ILE A 354 5.24 -6.29 -6.89
N LEU A 355 4.70 -7.39 -6.37
CA LEU A 355 4.43 -8.58 -7.18
C LEU A 355 3.42 -8.30 -8.30
N ILE A 356 2.30 -7.62 -8.00
CA ILE A 356 1.29 -7.25 -9.02
C ILE A 356 1.91 -6.37 -10.10
N GLY A 357 2.70 -5.36 -9.72
CA GLY A 357 3.44 -4.52 -10.67
C GLY A 357 4.43 -5.32 -11.52
N THR A 358 5.09 -6.31 -10.93
CA THR A 358 6.03 -7.19 -11.62
C THR A 358 5.32 -8.09 -12.63
N LEU A 359 4.21 -8.73 -12.25
CA LEU A 359 3.43 -9.60 -13.14
C LEU A 359 2.93 -8.83 -14.37
N LEU A 360 2.35 -7.64 -14.17
CA LEU A 360 1.90 -6.79 -15.26
C LEU A 360 3.07 -6.34 -16.15
N SER A 361 4.22 -6.00 -15.58
CA SER A 361 5.41 -5.53 -16.32
C SER A 361 6.08 -6.65 -17.10
N VAL A 362 6.14 -7.86 -16.54
CA VAL A 362 6.63 -9.06 -17.24
C VAL A 362 5.71 -9.39 -18.41
N GLY A 363 4.39 -9.43 -18.17
CA GLY A 363 3.40 -9.61 -19.23
C GLY A 363 3.51 -8.54 -20.31
N TRP A 364 3.64 -7.27 -19.91
CA TRP A 364 3.82 -6.15 -20.84
C TRP A 364 5.05 -6.31 -21.75
N THR A 365 6.17 -6.70 -21.17
CA THR A 365 7.42 -6.93 -21.91
C THR A 365 7.29 -8.08 -22.90
N ALA A 366 6.63 -9.17 -22.48
CA ALA A 366 6.34 -10.33 -23.34
C ALA A 366 5.41 -9.94 -24.52
N GLY A 367 4.30 -9.22 -24.24
CA GLY A 367 3.36 -8.78 -25.27
C GLY A 367 3.98 -7.81 -26.28
N ALA A 368 4.82 -6.89 -25.82
CA ALA A 368 5.58 -6.00 -26.68
C ALA A 368 6.60 -6.75 -27.59
N TYR A 369 7.16 -7.86 -27.07
CA TYR A 369 8.00 -8.74 -27.90
C TYR A 369 7.18 -9.52 -28.92
N LEU A 370 6.08 -10.14 -28.53
CA LEU A 370 5.21 -10.89 -29.42
C LEU A 370 4.70 -10.02 -30.56
N LYS A 371 4.39 -8.76 -30.31
CA LYS A 371 4.00 -7.82 -31.36
C LYS A 371 5.11 -7.59 -32.40
N SER A 372 6.36 -7.53 -31.97
CA SER A 372 7.49 -7.37 -32.89
C SER A 372 7.87 -8.64 -33.65
N ALA A 373 7.53 -9.80 -33.10
CA ALA A 373 7.88 -11.10 -33.68
C ALA A 373 6.76 -11.69 -34.57
N PHE A 374 5.51 -11.38 -34.28
CA PHE A 374 4.34 -12.03 -34.92
C PHE A 374 3.29 -11.00 -35.33
N HIS A 375 3.32 -10.62 -36.63
CA HIS A 375 2.34 -9.69 -37.22
C HIS A 375 1.26 -10.46 -37.96
N ARG A 376 0.32 -11.09 -37.22
CA ARG A 376 -0.77 -11.84 -37.85
C ARG A 376 -2.11 -11.44 -37.21
N ASN A 377 -3.18 -11.41 -38.05
CA ASN A 377 -4.53 -11.02 -37.62
C ASN A 377 -5.05 -11.85 -36.44
N TYR A 378 -4.69 -13.14 -36.34
CA TYR A 378 -5.07 -13.97 -35.22
C TYR A 378 -4.40 -13.55 -33.89
N ALA A 379 -3.19 -12.98 -33.93
CA ALA A 379 -2.54 -12.49 -32.71
C ALA A 379 -3.27 -11.26 -32.14
N VAL A 380 -3.83 -10.41 -33.00
CA VAL A 380 -4.73 -9.33 -32.58
C VAL A 380 -5.99 -9.89 -31.92
N ALA A 381 -6.60 -10.92 -32.53
CA ALA A 381 -7.80 -11.56 -31.97
C ALA A 381 -7.52 -12.20 -30.59
N ILE A 382 -6.37 -12.88 -30.44
CA ILE A 382 -5.93 -13.41 -29.14
C ILE A 382 -5.73 -12.30 -28.11
N ALA A 383 -5.07 -11.20 -28.47
CA ALA A 383 -4.86 -10.08 -27.55
C ALA A 383 -6.19 -9.43 -27.11
N VAL A 384 -7.14 -9.30 -28.03
CA VAL A 384 -8.50 -8.79 -27.74
C VAL A 384 -9.25 -9.74 -26.81
N LEU A 385 -9.23 -11.05 -27.10
CA LEU A 385 -9.84 -12.06 -26.23
C LEU A 385 -9.24 -12.03 -24.83
N THR A 386 -7.91 -11.95 -24.74
CA THR A 386 -7.19 -11.85 -23.46
C THR A 386 -7.62 -10.64 -22.65
N VAL A 387 -7.72 -9.46 -23.29
CA VAL A 387 -8.21 -8.25 -22.61
C VAL A 387 -9.69 -8.36 -22.26
N GLY A 388 -10.50 -9.02 -23.10
CA GLY A 388 -11.92 -9.31 -22.81
C GLY A 388 -12.08 -10.19 -21.57
N ILE A 389 -11.29 -11.26 -21.47
CA ILE A 389 -11.26 -12.13 -20.27
C ILE A 389 -10.83 -11.32 -19.02
N PHE A 390 -9.81 -10.47 -19.17
CA PHE A 390 -9.37 -9.60 -18.09
C PHE A 390 -10.47 -8.66 -17.61
N TYR A 391 -11.23 -8.05 -18.53
CA TYR A 391 -12.37 -7.18 -18.17
C TYR A 391 -13.53 -7.95 -17.55
N ALA A 392 -13.82 -9.14 -18.04
CA ALA A 392 -14.83 -10.02 -17.43
C ALA A 392 -14.43 -10.42 -16.00
N TYR A 393 -13.14 -10.74 -15.78
CA TYR A 393 -12.61 -11.02 -14.44
C TYR A 393 -12.66 -9.76 -13.56
N THR A 394 -12.37 -8.58 -14.11
CA THR A 394 -12.50 -7.30 -13.39
C THR A 394 -13.95 -7.05 -12.98
N ALA A 395 -14.92 -7.22 -13.89
CA ALA A 395 -16.33 -7.06 -13.58
C ALA A 395 -16.79 -8.03 -12.48
N ARG A 396 -16.41 -9.32 -12.57
CA ARG A 396 -16.68 -10.30 -11.52
C ARG A 396 -16.07 -9.89 -10.17
N SER A 397 -14.83 -9.40 -10.16
CA SER A 397 -14.19 -8.97 -8.91
C SER A 397 -14.87 -7.75 -8.29
N ILE A 398 -15.42 -6.84 -9.10
CA ILE A 398 -16.24 -5.71 -8.65
C ILE A 398 -17.51 -6.20 -7.96
N LEU A 399 -18.20 -7.21 -8.53
CA LEU A 399 -19.37 -7.83 -7.88
C LEU A 399 -19.01 -8.41 -6.52
N ILE A 400 -17.89 -9.13 -6.40
CA ILE A 400 -17.42 -9.66 -5.11
C ILE A 400 -17.14 -8.54 -4.10
N VAL A 401 -16.65 -7.39 -4.54
CA VAL A 401 -16.45 -6.23 -3.65
C VAL A 401 -17.80 -5.59 -3.29
N SER A 402 -18.77 -5.58 -4.21
CA SER A 402 -20.11 -5.01 -3.94
C SER A 402 -20.87 -5.79 -2.87
N ASP A 403 -20.70 -7.11 -2.81
CA ASP A 403 -21.32 -7.96 -1.78
C ASP A 403 -20.87 -7.61 -0.36
N ARG A 404 -19.75 -6.91 -0.21
CA ARG A 404 -19.27 -6.44 1.08
C ARG A 404 -19.96 -5.18 1.59
N VAL A 405 -20.68 -4.45 0.75
CA VAL A 405 -21.34 -3.18 1.12
C VAL A 405 -22.32 -3.39 2.27
N GLU A 406 -23.16 -4.43 2.19
CA GLU A 406 -24.13 -4.74 3.21
C GLU A 406 -23.44 -5.05 4.57
N ILE A 407 -22.38 -5.88 4.56
CA ILE A 407 -21.63 -6.24 5.76
C ILE A 407 -21.02 -5.01 6.44
N TYR A 408 -20.43 -4.11 5.63
CA TYR A 408 -19.79 -2.89 6.16
C TYR A 408 -20.83 -1.89 6.66
N SER A 409 -21.97 -1.76 5.98
CA SER A 409 -23.09 -0.90 6.36
C SER A 409 -23.70 -1.34 7.69
N GLN A 410 -24.10 -2.59 7.81
CA GLN A 410 -24.67 -3.14 9.04
C GLN A 410 -23.74 -2.98 10.24
N ARG A 411 -22.45 -3.25 10.04
CA ARG A 411 -21.46 -3.06 11.09
C ARG A 411 -21.30 -1.59 11.49
N ALA A 412 -21.36 -0.67 10.55
CA ALA A 412 -21.30 0.76 10.85
C ALA A 412 -22.55 1.22 11.62
N GLU A 413 -23.73 0.72 11.29
CA GLU A 413 -24.99 0.99 12.02
C GLU A 413 -24.90 0.52 13.47
N ILE A 414 -24.48 -0.73 13.73
CA ILE A 414 -24.28 -1.24 15.09
C ILE A 414 -23.28 -0.40 15.87
N TRP A 415 -22.20 0.05 15.19
CA TRP A 415 -21.20 0.92 15.80
C TRP A 415 -21.81 2.29 16.16
N ASP A 416 -22.57 2.90 15.26
CA ASP A 416 -23.21 4.21 15.46
C ASP A 416 -24.24 4.16 16.60
N GLU A 417 -25.04 3.09 16.69
CA GLU A 417 -25.96 2.85 17.81
C GLU A 417 -25.23 2.72 19.15
N ARG A 418 -24.10 1.98 19.15
CA ARG A 418 -23.25 1.83 20.34
C ARG A 418 -22.62 3.15 20.76
N ASP A 419 -22.11 3.96 19.83
CA ASP A 419 -21.54 5.28 20.08
C ASP A 419 -22.60 6.20 20.72
N ALA A 420 -23.79 6.26 20.13
CA ALA A 420 -24.90 7.04 20.64
C ALA A 420 -25.32 6.61 22.05
N LYS A 421 -25.34 5.29 22.33
CA LYS A 421 -25.64 4.76 23.66
C LYS A 421 -24.59 5.19 24.70
N ILE A 422 -23.28 5.07 24.38
CA ILE A 422 -22.20 5.46 25.31
C ILE A 422 -22.32 6.94 25.65
N ILE A 423 -22.55 7.80 24.65
CA ILE A 423 -22.72 9.24 24.83
C ILE A 423 -23.95 9.53 25.70
N ALA A 424 -25.08 8.90 25.43
CA ALA A 424 -26.32 9.10 26.21
C ALA A 424 -26.19 8.61 27.65
N ASP A 425 -25.49 7.51 27.90
CA ASP A 425 -25.25 6.99 29.24
C ASP A 425 -24.32 7.92 30.03
N ARG A 426 -23.23 8.37 29.42
CA ARG A 426 -22.31 9.38 30.00
C ARG A 426 -23.07 10.67 30.38
N ASP A 427 -23.90 11.19 29.49
CA ASP A 427 -24.63 12.43 29.70
C ASP A 427 -25.70 12.32 30.81
N ARG A 428 -26.10 11.07 31.13
CA ARG A 428 -26.95 10.75 32.33
C ARG A 428 -26.13 10.51 33.60
N GLY A 429 -24.80 10.64 33.55
CA GLY A 429 -23.92 10.43 34.69
C GLY A 429 -23.59 8.95 34.96
N ILE A 430 -23.86 8.05 34.00
CA ILE A 430 -23.47 6.65 34.10
C ILE A 430 -22.01 6.54 33.66
N THR A 431 -21.14 6.17 34.61
CA THR A 431 -19.69 6.15 34.36
C THR A 431 -19.17 4.75 34.01
N VAL A 432 -19.95 3.69 34.27
CA VAL A 432 -19.65 2.31 33.82
C VAL A 432 -20.70 1.92 32.79
N VAL A 433 -20.30 1.85 31.53
CA VAL A 433 -21.23 1.66 30.41
C VAL A 433 -21.12 0.26 29.85
N GLU A 434 -22.24 -0.46 29.82
CA GLU A 434 -22.33 -1.76 29.16
C GLU A 434 -22.86 -1.61 27.73
N VAL A 435 -22.18 -2.24 26.76
CA VAL A 435 -22.52 -2.19 25.33
C VAL A 435 -22.54 -3.59 24.72
N ALA A 436 -23.22 -3.73 23.58
CA ALA A 436 -23.13 -4.94 22.77
C ALA A 436 -21.76 -5.04 22.06
N GLY A 437 -21.21 -6.24 21.99
CA GLY A 437 -20.04 -6.53 21.16
C GLY A 437 -20.38 -6.43 19.67
N ILE A 438 -19.40 -6.09 18.84
CA ILE A 438 -19.53 -6.05 17.38
C ILE A 438 -18.82 -7.27 16.80
N ASP A 439 -19.57 -8.13 16.11
CA ASP A 439 -18.95 -9.22 15.37
C ASP A 439 -18.12 -8.66 14.21
N SER A 440 -16.83 -8.93 14.25
CA SER A 440 -15.87 -8.51 13.25
C SER A 440 -15.32 -9.64 12.38
N LEU A 441 -15.77 -10.89 12.58
CA LEU A 441 -15.38 -12.04 11.76
C LEU A 441 -15.63 -11.80 10.26
N PRO A 442 -16.78 -11.23 9.84
CA PRO A 442 -17.03 -10.94 8.43
C PRO A 442 -16.04 -9.97 7.78
N VAL A 443 -15.34 -9.16 8.58
CA VAL A 443 -14.28 -8.23 8.11
C VAL A 443 -12.87 -8.69 8.50
N GLY A 444 -12.72 -9.96 8.91
CA GLY A 444 -11.43 -10.60 9.17
C GLY A 444 -10.97 -10.57 10.62
N GLY A 445 -11.90 -10.54 11.59
CA GLY A 445 -11.58 -10.74 13.00
C GLY A 445 -10.83 -9.58 13.63
N MET A 446 -11.40 -8.38 13.61
CA MET A 446 -10.84 -7.24 14.35
C MET A 446 -11.13 -7.39 15.85
N ARG A 447 -10.18 -6.95 16.68
CA ARG A 447 -10.42 -6.87 18.13
C ARG A 447 -11.43 -5.78 18.45
N ASP A 448 -12.42 -6.07 19.26
CA ASP A 448 -13.42 -5.15 19.80
C ASP A 448 -13.31 -5.06 21.32
N PHE A 449 -14.20 -4.33 21.97
CA PHE A 449 -14.33 -4.27 23.42
C PHE A 449 -14.51 -5.66 24.02
N LYS A 450 -14.06 -5.82 25.26
CA LYS A 450 -14.10 -7.05 26.02
C LYS A 450 -15.01 -6.93 27.23
N SER A 451 -15.36 -8.06 27.82
CA SER A 451 -16.04 -8.12 29.13
C SER A 451 -15.15 -7.63 30.28
N GLU A 452 -13.82 -7.69 30.10
CA GLU A 452 -12.84 -7.28 31.11
C GLU A 452 -12.60 -5.76 31.03
N PRO A 453 -12.85 -4.99 32.12
CA PRO A 453 -12.65 -3.53 32.12
C PRO A 453 -11.19 -3.13 31.83
N GLY A 454 -10.22 -3.92 32.28
CA GLY A 454 -8.79 -3.67 32.12
C GLY A 454 -8.22 -4.08 30.76
N ASP A 455 -9.05 -4.51 29.79
CA ASP A 455 -8.55 -4.64 28.40
C ASP A 455 -8.17 -3.28 27.86
N TRP A 456 -7.01 -3.20 27.23
CA TRP A 456 -6.43 -1.95 26.75
C TRP A 456 -7.34 -1.19 25.77
N ILE A 457 -8.18 -1.88 24.97
CA ILE A 457 -9.13 -1.24 24.04
C ILE A 457 -10.22 -0.53 24.85
N ASN A 458 -10.74 -1.20 25.88
CA ASN A 458 -11.77 -0.66 26.78
C ASN A 458 -11.25 0.57 27.54
N GLU A 459 -10.02 0.49 28.08
CA GLU A 459 -9.37 1.62 28.76
C GLU A 459 -9.19 2.82 27.85
N CYS A 460 -8.67 2.61 26.62
CA CYS A 460 -8.53 3.70 25.65
C CYS A 460 -9.86 4.33 25.26
N ALA A 461 -10.90 3.52 25.06
CA ALA A 461 -12.22 4.01 24.72
C ALA A 461 -12.88 4.74 25.91
N ALA A 462 -12.72 4.23 27.14
CA ALA A 462 -13.21 4.89 28.34
C ALA A 462 -12.61 6.31 28.48
N VAL A 463 -11.31 6.47 28.27
CA VAL A 463 -10.65 7.79 28.21
C VAL A 463 -11.22 8.66 27.10
N TYR A 464 -11.45 8.10 25.90
CA TYR A 464 -12.03 8.84 24.79
C TYR A 464 -13.43 9.37 25.07
N TYR A 465 -14.29 8.54 25.69
CA TYR A 465 -15.67 8.91 26.03
C TYR A 465 -15.80 9.65 27.36
N GLU A 466 -14.72 9.75 28.15
CA GLU A 466 -14.72 10.36 29.49
C GLU A 466 -15.67 9.62 30.45
N VAL A 467 -15.56 8.29 30.49
CA VAL A 467 -16.26 7.39 31.40
C VAL A 467 -15.26 6.54 32.18
N ASP A 468 -15.67 5.93 33.31
CA ASP A 468 -14.77 5.12 34.14
C ASP A 468 -14.47 3.77 33.48
N ALA A 469 -15.45 3.15 32.82
CA ALA A 469 -15.27 1.88 32.14
C ALA A 469 -16.30 1.67 31.02
N ILE A 470 -15.89 0.91 30.01
CA ILE A 470 -16.76 0.36 28.95
C ILE A 470 -16.60 -1.14 28.96
N LEU A 471 -17.73 -1.87 28.94
CA LEU A 471 -17.78 -3.33 29.03
C LEU A 471 -18.69 -3.88 27.93
N VAL A 472 -18.38 -5.10 27.47
CA VAL A 472 -19.33 -5.85 26.63
C VAL A 472 -20.25 -6.67 27.53
N ALA A 473 -21.56 -6.47 27.37
CA ALA A 473 -22.59 -7.24 28.06
C ALA A 473 -22.71 -8.65 27.47
N GLY A 474 -22.59 -9.67 28.28
CA GLY A 474 -22.82 -11.07 27.92
C GLY A 474 -21.54 -11.90 27.72
N PRO A 475 -21.71 -13.22 27.52
CA PRO A 475 -20.55 -14.09 27.28
C PRO A 475 -19.87 -13.74 25.94
N GLU A 476 -18.57 -13.83 25.95
CA GLU A 476 -17.69 -13.64 24.75
C GLU A 476 -18.02 -14.63 23.64
#